data_122226b8ba9acf21041f7674245c1cbc
#
_entry.id   122226b8ba9acf21041f7674245c1cbc
#
_cell.length_a   1.000
_cell.length_b   1.000
_cell.length_c   1.000
_cell.angle_alpha   90.00
_cell.angle_beta   90.00
_cell.angle_gamma   90.00
#
_symmetry.space_group_name_H-M   'P 1'
#
loop_
_entity.id
_entity.type
_entity.pdbx_description
1 polymer ?
#
loop_
_entity_poly.entity_id
_entity_poly.type
_entity_poly.pdbx_seq_one_letter_code
_entity_poly.pdbx_strand_id
1 'polypeptide(L)'
;MRRSIVPLCFFPILFGHKLNDRFMSQPKQPTNYGALSTLVTVFFFWGFIAAGNSVFIPFCKNYFHLDQFQSQLIDFAFYLAYYIGALFLFAYGIFGGQDLVGKWGYKKSIIYGLLFSSLGAAAMIMAVNGNTFTGMLIGLFIVALGFSLQQTSAQPFAISLGDPSTGDTRVNLGGGVNSLGTTIGPLVVALALFGSASSVCDYEIQNLPLSKVIGLYIFVGILFIAAATLFGTSKKVPAGINSEKPEKAGRAFSAMLVITGLLIITFIPVFSSYRSEGVKKIEQIESTIAVEKGKISQLECDALKQTGEVRTATYAQIEDIKKTFQAKSDEIGAIKGPMERQRLMWLLLALAVIVIGLPLCNKIASKQKEGWGAMQYPQLVLGMLGIFVYVGVEVAIGSNLGELLKQAEFGGYKSSEIAPFVAMYWGSLMIGRWAGAVGAFNLSESRKRLFTFITPLVAFGVVLLLTKLAGHNIEILYWYIVCVLLQIGTFFLSRNNPARTLLLFSLFGVVAMTIGILTTGKIAIYAFLSGGLACSIM
;
A
#
# COMPACT_ATOMS: atom_id res chain seq x y z
N MET A 1 32.48 -15.23 44.08
CA MET A 1 32.19 -14.81 42.70
C MET A 1 30.82 -15.36 42.28
N ARG A 2 29.77 -14.60 42.50
CA ARG A 2 28.40 -14.93 42.01
C ARG A 2 28.08 -13.96 40.89
N ARG A 3 27.91 -14.46 39.69
CA ARG A 3 27.40 -13.72 38.53
C ARG A 3 25.89 -13.60 38.66
N SER A 4 25.42 -12.41 38.88
CA SER A 4 24.00 -12.05 38.85
C SER A 4 23.53 -12.00 37.40
N ILE A 5 22.66 -12.93 37.06
CA ILE A 5 21.86 -12.92 35.82
C ILE A 5 20.74 -11.92 36.08
N VAL A 6 20.71 -10.84 35.29
CA VAL A 6 19.61 -9.88 35.27
C VAL A 6 18.46 -10.52 34.46
N PRO A 7 17.28 -10.74 35.03
CA PRO A 7 16.15 -11.21 34.25
C PRO A 7 15.58 -10.07 33.42
N LEU A 8 15.44 -10.31 32.11
CA LEU A 8 14.66 -9.50 31.18
C LEU A 8 13.18 -9.51 31.60
N CYS A 9 12.81 -8.65 32.54
CA CYS A 9 11.40 -8.37 32.84
C CYS A 9 10.87 -7.29 31.88
N PHE A 10 10.48 -7.68 30.68
CA PHE A 10 9.86 -6.77 29.71
C PHE A 10 8.36 -7.04 29.46
N PHE A 11 7.68 -7.79 30.34
CA PHE A 11 6.30 -8.21 30.08
C PHE A 11 5.35 -8.25 31.29
N PRO A 12 5.14 -7.15 32.05
CA PRO A 12 3.90 -7.07 32.83
C PRO A 12 3.10 -5.76 32.73
N ILE A 13 3.26 -4.91 31.69
CA ILE A 13 2.50 -3.64 31.62
C ILE A 13 1.22 -3.74 30.75
N LEU A 14 0.95 -4.85 30.10
CA LEU A 14 -0.18 -5.01 29.17
C LEU A 14 -1.49 -5.54 29.78
N PHE A 15 -1.56 -5.88 31.07
CA PHE A 15 -2.74 -6.54 31.64
C PHE A 15 -3.17 -6.01 33.02
N GLY A 16 -3.22 -4.70 33.25
CA GLY A 16 -3.54 -4.17 34.56
C GLY A 16 -4.33 -2.87 34.67
N HIS A 17 -5.02 -2.42 33.64
CA HIS A 17 -6.02 -1.36 33.85
C HIS A 17 -7.43 -1.93 33.65
N LYS A 18 -8.18 -2.00 34.78
CA LYS A 18 -9.64 -2.14 34.75
C LYS A 18 -10.20 -1.04 33.85
N LEU A 19 -10.69 -1.41 32.68
CA LEU A 19 -11.52 -0.56 31.85
C LEU A 19 -12.68 -0.11 32.74
N ASN A 20 -12.82 1.19 32.89
CA ASN A 20 -13.82 1.83 33.72
C ASN A 20 -15.21 1.39 33.26
N ASP A 21 -15.99 0.72 34.10
CA ASP A 21 -17.34 0.19 33.85
C ASP A 21 -18.36 1.25 33.42
N ARG A 22 -17.98 2.51 33.31
CA ARG A 22 -18.82 3.62 32.83
C ARG A 22 -19.19 3.56 31.34
N PHE A 23 -18.50 2.76 30.51
CA PHE A 23 -18.84 2.60 29.10
C PHE A 23 -19.87 1.51 28.81
N MET A 24 -20.27 0.72 29.81
CA MET A 24 -21.16 -0.44 29.63
C MET A 24 -22.66 -0.13 29.69
N SER A 25 -23.09 1.11 29.84
CA SER A 25 -24.51 1.46 30.00
C SER A 25 -25.13 2.32 28.91
N GLN A 26 -24.40 2.62 27.82
CA GLN A 26 -25.05 3.30 26.68
C GLN A 26 -25.75 2.28 25.78
N PRO A 27 -26.99 2.56 25.32
CA PRO A 27 -27.68 1.70 24.38
C PRO A 27 -26.84 1.56 23.12
N LYS A 28 -26.60 0.31 22.66
CA LYS A 28 -25.81 0.02 21.46
C LYS A 28 -26.40 0.78 20.28
N GLN A 29 -25.62 1.69 19.72
CA GLN A 29 -26.04 2.50 18.59
C GLN A 29 -26.03 1.63 17.31
N PRO A 30 -27.16 1.49 16.60
CA PRO A 30 -27.20 0.66 15.38
C PRO A 30 -26.32 1.27 14.30
N THR A 31 -25.64 0.42 13.54
CA THR A 31 -24.81 0.85 12.40
C THR A 31 -25.66 1.47 11.29
N ASN A 32 -25.29 2.66 10.84
CA ASN A 32 -25.93 3.31 9.69
C ASN A 32 -25.38 2.71 8.37
N TYR A 33 -25.94 1.57 7.97
CA TYR A 33 -25.50 0.87 6.75
C TYR A 33 -25.68 1.70 5.48
N GLY A 34 -26.68 2.61 5.44
CA GLY A 34 -26.90 3.47 4.27
C GLY A 34 -25.81 4.51 4.09
N ALA A 35 -25.27 5.07 5.17
CA ALA A 35 -24.11 5.96 5.11
C ALA A 35 -22.83 5.16 4.85
N LEU A 36 -22.68 4.01 5.50
CA LEU A 36 -21.50 3.15 5.38
C LEU A 36 -21.33 2.63 3.94
N SER A 37 -22.42 2.17 3.29
CA SER A 37 -22.37 1.73 1.89
C SER A 37 -21.94 2.84 0.92
N THR A 38 -22.36 4.08 1.18
CA THR A 38 -21.89 5.24 0.40
C THR A 38 -20.40 5.51 0.69
N LEU A 39 -19.99 5.43 1.96
CA LEU A 39 -18.61 5.71 2.36
C LEU A 39 -17.60 4.72 1.76
N VAL A 40 -17.92 3.43 1.69
CA VAL A 40 -16.99 2.42 1.18
C VAL A 40 -16.65 2.61 -0.30
N THR A 41 -17.45 3.36 -1.08
CA THR A 41 -17.11 3.71 -2.47
C THR A 41 -15.83 4.56 -2.55
N VAL A 42 -15.58 5.42 -1.55
CA VAL A 42 -14.35 6.22 -1.49
C VAL A 42 -13.14 5.34 -1.21
N PHE A 43 -13.29 4.36 -0.31
CA PHE A 43 -12.23 3.39 -0.04
C PHE A 43 -11.87 2.57 -1.30
N PHE A 44 -12.86 2.22 -2.13
CA PHE A 44 -12.61 1.56 -3.40
C PHE A 44 -11.72 2.39 -4.32
N PHE A 45 -12.01 3.68 -4.48
CA PHE A 45 -11.23 4.56 -5.35
C PHE A 45 -9.79 4.74 -4.88
N TRP A 46 -9.54 4.78 -3.58
CA TRP A 46 -8.15 4.84 -3.09
C TRP A 46 -7.34 3.63 -3.54
N GLY A 47 -7.87 2.42 -3.32
CA GLY A 47 -7.20 1.21 -3.74
C GLY A 47 -7.03 1.13 -5.25
N PHE A 48 -8.08 1.47 -5.99
CA PHE A 48 -8.10 1.45 -7.44
C PHE A 48 -7.01 2.35 -8.05
N ILE A 49 -6.90 3.60 -7.59
CA ILE A 49 -5.93 4.56 -8.11
C ILE A 49 -4.51 4.22 -7.65
N ALA A 50 -4.32 3.92 -6.36
CA ALA A 50 -3.00 3.59 -5.82
C ALA A 50 -2.39 2.36 -6.52
N ALA A 51 -3.18 1.31 -6.71
CA ALA A 51 -2.70 0.11 -7.39
C ALA A 51 -2.55 0.30 -8.91
N GLY A 52 -3.30 1.21 -9.50
CA GLY A 52 -3.15 1.60 -10.91
C GLY A 52 -1.75 2.12 -11.24
N ASN A 53 -1.05 2.72 -10.27
CA ASN A 53 0.33 3.17 -10.44
C ASN A 53 1.28 2.02 -10.80
N SER A 54 1.02 0.79 -10.38
CA SER A 54 1.84 -0.38 -10.73
C SER A 54 1.90 -0.65 -12.24
N VAL A 55 0.88 -0.25 -12.98
CA VAL A 55 0.83 -0.31 -14.45
C VAL A 55 1.31 1.01 -15.07
N PHE A 56 0.97 2.13 -14.42
CA PHE A 56 1.29 3.46 -14.92
C PHE A 56 2.79 3.79 -14.85
N ILE A 57 3.51 3.34 -13.81
CA ILE A 57 4.95 3.57 -13.64
C ILE A 57 5.77 2.94 -14.78
N PRO A 58 5.63 1.63 -15.10
CA PRO A 58 6.31 1.03 -16.25
C PRO A 58 5.97 1.71 -17.57
N PHE A 59 4.71 2.11 -17.76
CA PHE A 59 4.29 2.86 -18.95
C PHE A 59 5.06 4.18 -19.07
N CYS A 60 5.08 5.01 -18.01
CA CYS A 60 5.81 6.27 -18.03
C CYS A 60 7.33 6.05 -18.20
N LYS A 61 7.89 5.04 -17.53
CA LYS A 61 9.31 4.70 -17.62
C LYS A 61 9.72 4.43 -19.06
N ASN A 62 8.95 3.59 -19.75
CA ASN A 62 9.24 3.23 -21.14
C ASN A 62 8.96 4.38 -22.11
N TYR A 63 7.86 5.12 -21.92
CA TYR A 63 7.46 6.21 -22.82
C TYR A 63 8.42 7.42 -22.77
N PHE A 64 8.79 7.86 -21.56
CA PHE A 64 9.69 9.00 -21.34
C PHE A 64 11.17 8.62 -21.20
N HIS A 65 11.52 7.35 -21.38
CA HIS A 65 12.87 6.82 -21.17
C HIS A 65 13.45 7.20 -19.81
N LEU A 66 12.63 7.05 -18.75
CA LEU A 66 12.99 7.46 -17.40
C LEU A 66 14.05 6.52 -16.81
N ASP A 67 14.98 7.10 -16.07
CA ASP A 67 15.87 6.34 -15.21
C ASP A 67 15.11 5.74 -13.99
N GLN A 68 15.80 4.90 -13.22
CA GLN A 68 15.20 4.25 -12.05
C GLN A 68 14.74 5.26 -10.98
N PHE A 69 15.49 6.34 -10.81
CA PHE A 69 15.13 7.39 -9.86
C PHE A 69 13.88 8.16 -10.32
N GLN A 70 13.85 8.57 -11.57
CA GLN A 70 12.72 9.30 -12.16
C GLN A 70 11.43 8.48 -12.10
N SER A 71 11.49 7.18 -12.37
CA SER A 71 10.32 6.30 -12.30
C SER A 71 9.77 6.18 -10.88
N GLN A 72 10.64 6.15 -9.86
CA GLN A 72 10.22 6.12 -8.46
C GLN A 72 9.64 7.45 -7.96
N LEU A 73 9.92 8.58 -8.64
CA LEU A 73 9.31 9.87 -8.29
C LEU A 73 7.78 9.85 -8.42
N ILE A 74 7.20 8.94 -9.20
CA ILE A 74 5.74 8.80 -9.36
C ILE A 74 5.11 8.40 -8.02
N ASP A 75 5.58 7.30 -7.42
CA ASP A 75 5.11 6.87 -6.10
C ASP A 75 5.51 7.86 -5.00
N PHE A 76 6.73 8.40 -5.07
CA PHE A 76 7.19 9.38 -4.11
C PHE A 76 6.31 10.65 -4.11
N ALA A 77 5.95 11.19 -5.27
CA ALA A 77 5.08 12.34 -5.38
C ALA A 77 3.69 12.07 -4.81
N PHE A 78 3.16 10.86 -5.06
CA PHE A 78 1.87 10.44 -4.56
C PHE A 78 1.85 10.34 -3.02
N TYR A 79 2.79 9.62 -2.41
CA TYR A 79 2.84 9.47 -0.95
C TYR A 79 3.29 10.74 -0.23
N LEU A 80 4.18 11.55 -0.84
CA LEU A 80 4.57 12.86 -0.30
C LEU A 80 3.36 13.80 -0.19
N ALA A 81 2.46 13.78 -1.17
CA ALA A 81 1.23 14.58 -1.14
C ALA A 81 0.33 14.21 0.05
N TYR A 82 0.20 12.91 0.38
CA TYR A 82 -0.50 12.48 1.59
C TYR A 82 0.09 13.10 2.85
N TYR A 83 1.42 13.04 2.96
CA TYR A 83 2.12 13.59 4.12
C TYR A 83 1.96 15.10 4.23
N ILE A 84 2.20 15.84 3.14
CA ILE A 84 2.07 17.30 3.12
C ILE A 84 0.63 17.73 3.40
N GLY A 85 -0.35 17.04 2.81
CA GLY A 85 -1.77 17.33 3.05
C GLY A 85 -2.16 17.11 4.51
N ALA A 86 -1.75 15.99 5.12
CA ALA A 86 -2.01 15.71 6.53
C ALA A 86 -1.29 16.72 7.45
N LEU A 87 -0.04 17.08 7.15
CA LEU A 87 0.72 18.05 7.91
C LEU A 87 0.08 19.45 7.82
N PHE A 88 -0.44 19.84 6.64
CA PHE A 88 -1.17 21.09 6.47
C PHE A 88 -2.45 21.13 7.31
N LEU A 89 -3.26 20.06 7.29
CA LEU A 89 -4.47 19.96 8.12
C LEU A 89 -4.14 20.05 9.60
N PHE A 90 -3.07 19.39 10.03
CA PHE A 90 -2.59 19.42 11.41
C PHE A 90 -2.11 20.83 11.80
N ALA A 91 -1.31 21.48 10.96
CA ALA A 91 -0.86 22.85 11.17
C ALA A 91 -2.04 23.83 11.26
N TYR A 92 -3.01 23.71 10.35
CA TYR A 92 -4.22 24.54 10.38
C TYR A 92 -4.99 24.38 11.69
N GLY A 93 -5.14 23.15 12.19
CA GLY A 93 -5.80 22.87 13.48
C GLY A 93 -5.09 23.56 14.66
N ILE A 94 -3.75 23.60 14.65
CA ILE A 94 -2.96 24.22 15.71
C ILE A 94 -3.03 25.75 15.67
N PHE A 95 -2.79 26.35 14.50
CA PHE A 95 -2.74 27.80 14.33
C PHE A 95 -4.14 28.44 14.24
N GLY A 96 -5.10 27.72 13.65
CA GLY A 96 -6.49 28.18 13.50
C GLY A 96 -7.37 27.92 14.73
N GLY A 97 -6.90 27.18 15.72
CA GLY A 97 -7.64 26.87 16.96
C GLY A 97 -8.89 25.99 16.77
N GLN A 98 -9.12 25.50 15.55
CA GLN A 98 -10.24 24.61 15.20
C GLN A 98 -9.75 23.57 14.18
N ASP A 99 -10.17 22.33 14.35
CA ASP A 99 -9.97 21.30 13.35
C ASP A 99 -10.83 21.61 12.11
N LEU A 100 -10.16 21.70 10.94
CA LEU A 100 -10.82 22.00 9.68
C LEU A 100 -11.85 20.95 9.29
N VAL A 101 -11.49 19.67 9.48
CA VAL A 101 -12.36 18.52 9.20
C VAL A 101 -13.55 18.50 10.15
N GLY A 102 -13.33 18.76 11.44
CA GLY A 102 -14.39 18.88 12.44
C GLY A 102 -15.36 20.02 12.14
N LYS A 103 -14.83 21.17 11.69
CA LYS A 103 -15.64 22.35 11.32
C LYS A 103 -16.51 22.10 10.07
N TRP A 104 -15.95 21.53 9.02
CA TRP A 104 -16.70 21.23 7.80
C TRP A 104 -17.63 20.02 7.97
N GLY A 105 -17.26 19.10 8.84
CA GLY A 105 -17.84 17.77 9.00
C GLY A 105 -17.28 16.79 7.96
N TYR A 106 -17.30 15.53 8.30
CA TYR A 106 -16.74 14.46 7.49
C TYR A 106 -17.31 14.41 6.07
N LYS A 107 -18.63 14.58 5.94
CA LYS A 107 -19.30 14.55 4.64
C LYS A 107 -18.75 15.60 3.68
N LYS A 108 -18.68 16.87 4.10
CA LYS A 108 -18.17 17.97 3.25
C LYS A 108 -16.69 17.81 2.96
N SER A 109 -15.90 17.39 3.96
CA SER A 109 -14.47 17.16 3.78
C SER A 109 -14.17 16.10 2.73
N ILE A 110 -14.94 15.00 2.71
CA ILE A 110 -14.84 13.97 1.67
C ILE A 110 -15.20 14.54 0.29
N ILE A 111 -16.30 15.31 0.19
CA ILE A 111 -16.71 15.95 -1.07
C ILE A 111 -15.61 16.87 -1.59
N TYR A 112 -15.06 17.74 -0.74
CA TYR A 112 -13.98 18.65 -1.14
C TYR A 112 -12.72 17.89 -1.56
N GLY A 113 -12.37 16.82 -0.85
CA GLY A 113 -11.26 15.96 -1.24
C GLY A 113 -11.47 15.30 -2.60
N LEU A 114 -12.67 14.80 -2.90
CA LEU A 114 -13.01 14.21 -4.21
C LEU A 114 -12.97 15.25 -5.34
N LEU A 115 -13.52 16.45 -5.11
CA LEU A 115 -13.45 17.55 -6.08
C LEU A 115 -12.01 18.01 -6.32
N PHE A 116 -11.19 18.06 -5.26
CA PHE A 116 -9.77 18.40 -5.40
C PHE A 116 -9.01 17.32 -6.18
N SER A 117 -9.32 16.04 -5.95
CA SER A 117 -8.76 14.94 -6.76
C SER A 117 -9.20 15.02 -8.23
N SER A 118 -10.43 15.48 -8.52
CA SER A 118 -10.87 15.68 -9.91
C SER A 118 -10.11 16.82 -10.61
N LEU A 119 -9.74 17.88 -9.89
CA LEU A 119 -8.84 18.92 -10.41
C LEU A 119 -7.46 18.35 -10.75
N GLY A 120 -6.94 17.44 -9.92
CA GLY A 120 -5.70 16.73 -10.20
C GLY A 120 -5.80 15.87 -11.46
N ALA A 121 -6.93 15.19 -11.69
CA ALA A 121 -7.16 14.46 -12.93
C ALA A 121 -7.19 15.39 -14.17
N ALA A 122 -7.80 16.58 -14.06
CA ALA A 122 -7.75 17.59 -15.11
C ALA A 122 -6.32 18.11 -15.37
N ALA A 123 -5.55 18.36 -14.29
CA ALA A 123 -4.15 18.74 -14.39
C ALA A 123 -3.31 17.66 -15.09
N MET A 124 -3.59 16.38 -14.83
CA MET A 124 -2.95 15.25 -15.50
C MET A 124 -3.23 15.28 -17.02
N ILE A 125 -4.48 15.52 -17.42
CA ILE A 125 -4.85 15.61 -18.85
C ILE A 125 -4.10 16.77 -19.53
N MET A 126 -3.99 17.92 -18.87
CA MET A 126 -3.22 19.06 -19.41
C MET A 126 -1.73 18.72 -19.55
N ALA A 127 -1.16 18.02 -18.58
CA ALA A 127 0.24 17.60 -18.59
C ALA A 127 0.53 16.58 -19.72
N VAL A 128 -0.40 15.67 -19.98
CA VAL A 128 -0.31 14.70 -21.08
C VAL A 128 -0.35 15.43 -22.44
N ASN A 129 -1.26 16.41 -22.60
CA ASN A 129 -1.32 17.21 -23.83
C ASN A 129 -0.04 18.05 -24.05
N GLY A 130 0.59 18.50 -22.95
CA GLY A 130 1.89 19.19 -22.98
C GLY A 130 3.09 18.25 -23.12
N ASN A 131 2.90 16.94 -23.14
CA ASN A 131 3.94 15.90 -23.17
C ASN A 131 5.03 16.13 -22.10
N THR A 132 4.63 16.46 -20.85
CA THR A 132 5.55 16.80 -19.78
C THR A 132 5.45 15.82 -18.61
N PHE A 133 6.53 15.09 -18.35
CA PHE A 133 6.60 14.19 -17.19
C PHE A 133 6.42 14.92 -15.84
N THR A 134 7.09 16.06 -15.67
CA THR A 134 6.96 16.89 -14.45
C THR A 134 5.51 17.37 -14.25
N GLY A 135 4.81 17.75 -15.31
CA GLY A 135 3.39 18.10 -15.23
C GLY A 135 2.53 16.93 -14.75
N MET A 136 2.84 15.71 -15.22
CA MET A 136 2.14 14.49 -14.78
C MET A 136 2.40 14.18 -13.30
N LEU A 137 3.62 14.40 -12.80
CA LEU A 137 3.92 14.28 -11.35
C LEU A 137 3.11 15.29 -10.54
N ILE A 138 2.98 16.53 -11.01
CA ILE A 138 2.16 17.58 -10.36
C ILE A 138 0.68 17.17 -10.36
N GLY A 139 0.17 16.65 -11.47
CA GLY A 139 -1.21 16.15 -11.54
C GLY A 139 -1.49 15.05 -10.54
N LEU A 140 -0.60 14.05 -10.44
CA LEU A 140 -0.68 12.98 -9.43
C LEU A 140 -0.61 13.52 -8.00
N PHE A 141 0.29 14.48 -7.76
CA PHE A 141 0.43 15.13 -6.46
C PHE A 141 -0.88 15.81 -6.04
N ILE A 142 -1.54 16.52 -6.95
CA ILE A 142 -2.83 17.18 -6.68
C ILE A 142 -3.93 16.13 -6.40
N VAL A 143 -4.00 15.03 -7.16
CA VAL A 143 -4.93 13.91 -6.89
C VAL A 143 -4.74 13.40 -5.46
N ALA A 144 -3.49 13.17 -5.07
CA ALA A 144 -3.14 12.59 -3.78
C ALA A 144 -3.32 13.57 -2.60
N LEU A 145 -3.19 14.89 -2.80
CA LEU A 145 -3.60 15.89 -1.81
C LEU A 145 -5.10 15.79 -1.51
N GLY A 146 -5.94 15.60 -2.53
CA GLY A 146 -7.37 15.34 -2.32
C GLY A 146 -7.61 14.07 -1.52
N PHE A 147 -6.83 13.02 -1.75
CA PHE A 147 -6.89 11.78 -0.99
C PHE A 147 -6.49 11.95 0.47
N SER A 148 -5.49 12.79 0.77
CA SER A 148 -5.11 13.12 2.15
C SER A 148 -6.30 13.64 2.95
N LEU A 149 -7.06 14.59 2.41
CA LEU A 149 -8.27 15.12 3.05
C LEU A 149 -9.37 14.05 3.18
N GLN A 150 -9.55 13.23 2.15
CA GLN A 150 -10.53 12.13 2.19
C GLN A 150 -10.18 11.10 3.27
N GLN A 151 -8.93 10.65 3.37
CA GLN A 151 -8.51 9.66 4.37
C GLN A 151 -8.62 10.18 5.79
N THR A 152 -8.20 11.42 6.04
CA THR A 152 -8.32 12.06 7.36
C THR A 152 -9.77 12.12 7.82
N SER A 153 -10.72 12.17 6.88
CA SER A 153 -12.16 12.28 7.17
C SER A 153 -12.87 10.92 7.19
N ALA A 154 -12.57 10.02 6.27
CA ALA A 154 -13.38 8.82 6.03
C ALA A 154 -13.18 7.74 7.09
N GLN A 155 -11.98 7.58 7.64
CA GLN A 155 -11.74 6.57 8.68
C GLN A 155 -12.44 6.91 10.00
N PRO A 156 -12.30 8.13 10.57
CA PRO A 156 -13.08 8.53 11.74
C PRO A 156 -14.58 8.52 11.46
N PHE A 157 -14.99 8.86 10.24
CA PHE A 157 -16.40 8.80 9.85
C PHE A 157 -16.94 7.37 9.89
N ALA A 158 -16.22 6.39 9.37
CA ALA A 158 -16.61 4.97 9.46
C ALA A 158 -16.82 4.53 10.92
N ILE A 159 -15.95 4.98 11.83
CA ILE A 159 -16.07 4.70 13.27
C ILE A 159 -17.32 5.34 13.84
N SER A 160 -17.64 6.57 13.46
CA SER A 160 -18.78 7.33 13.99
C SER A 160 -20.16 6.88 13.48
N LEU A 161 -20.21 6.01 12.46
CA LEU A 161 -21.46 5.52 11.87
C LEU A 161 -22.14 4.40 12.65
N GLY A 162 -21.76 4.13 13.89
CA GLY A 162 -22.37 3.11 14.74
C GLY A 162 -21.67 3.00 16.09
N ASP A 163 -21.89 1.89 16.80
CA ASP A 163 -21.32 1.65 18.11
C ASP A 163 -19.77 1.70 18.07
N PRO A 164 -19.12 2.48 18.93
CA PRO A 164 -17.64 2.55 18.98
C PRO A 164 -16.96 1.19 19.14
N SER A 165 -17.59 0.24 19.85
CA SER A 165 -17.03 -1.10 20.08
C SER A 165 -16.89 -1.95 18.79
N THR A 166 -17.56 -1.55 17.70
CA THR A 166 -17.49 -2.21 16.38
C THR A 166 -16.88 -1.28 15.31
N GLY A 167 -16.21 -0.21 15.74
CA GLY A 167 -15.57 0.76 14.85
C GLY A 167 -14.50 0.14 13.98
N ASP A 168 -13.67 -0.72 14.55
CA ASP A 168 -12.62 -1.49 13.88
C ASP A 168 -13.15 -2.34 12.72
N THR A 169 -14.29 -3.01 12.93
CA THR A 169 -14.89 -3.87 11.89
C THR A 169 -15.47 -3.05 10.72
N ARG A 170 -15.96 -1.83 10.98
CA ARG A 170 -16.41 -0.91 9.91
C ARG A 170 -15.23 -0.35 9.11
N VAL A 171 -14.12 -0.04 9.77
CA VAL A 171 -12.87 0.35 9.10
C VAL A 171 -12.32 -0.82 8.26
N ASN A 172 -12.34 -2.04 8.79
CA ASN A 172 -11.96 -3.24 8.06
C ASN A 172 -12.85 -3.50 6.83
N LEU A 173 -14.15 -3.20 6.90
CA LEU A 173 -15.04 -3.27 5.73
C LEU A 173 -14.58 -2.28 4.65
N GLY A 174 -14.29 -1.03 5.04
CA GLY A 174 -13.70 -0.03 4.13
C GLY A 174 -12.38 -0.52 3.52
N GLY A 175 -11.47 -1.03 4.36
CA GLY A 175 -10.21 -1.62 3.91
C GLY A 175 -10.38 -2.81 2.97
N GLY A 176 -11.39 -3.66 3.21
CA GLY A 176 -11.73 -4.79 2.32
C GLY A 176 -12.20 -4.33 0.94
N VAL A 177 -13.02 -3.27 0.89
CA VAL A 177 -13.46 -2.67 -0.38
C VAL A 177 -12.29 -1.94 -1.08
N ASN A 178 -11.41 -1.28 -0.31
CA ASN A 178 -10.15 -0.74 -0.84
C ASN A 178 -9.30 -1.82 -1.50
N SER A 179 -9.14 -2.97 -0.85
CA SER A 179 -8.36 -4.10 -1.39
C SER A 179 -9.00 -4.74 -2.63
N LEU A 180 -10.33 -4.70 -2.76
CA LEU A 180 -10.99 -5.05 -4.03
C LEU A 180 -10.59 -4.04 -5.12
N GLY A 181 -10.55 -2.75 -4.79
CA GLY A 181 -10.03 -1.70 -5.67
C GLY A 181 -8.59 -1.96 -6.11
N THR A 182 -7.69 -2.34 -5.17
CA THR A 182 -6.30 -2.68 -5.51
C THR A 182 -6.17 -3.89 -6.41
N THR A 183 -7.10 -4.84 -6.33
CA THR A 183 -7.09 -6.04 -7.17
C THR A 183 -7.60 -5.74 -8.58
N ILE A 184 -8.62 -4.90 -8.72
CA ILE A 184 -9.25 -4.56 -10.01
C ILE A 184 -8.50 -3.42 -10.72
N GLY A 185 -7.94 -2.47 -9.98
CA GLY A 185 -7.31 -1.26 -10.51
C GLY A 185 -6.29 -1.52 -11.62
N PRO A 186 -5.26 -2.33 -11.38
CA PRO A 186 -4.26 -2.67 -12.40
C PRO A 186 -4.86 -3.27 -13.66
N LEU A 187 -5.88 -4.11 -13.53
CA LEU A 187 -6.55 -4.76 -14.68
C LEU A 187 -7.28 -3.72 -15.55
N VAL A 188 -8.02 -2.80 -14.91
CA VAL A 188 -8.76 -1.74 -15.62
C VAL A 188 -7.78 -0.75 -16.25
N VAL A 189 -6.72 -0.38 -15.53
CA VAL A 189 -5.69 0.53 -16.05
C VAL A 189 -4.95 -0.13 -17.22
N ALA A 190 -4.59 -1.41 -17.13
CA ALA A 190 -3.98 -2.15 -18.23
C ALA A 190 -4.90 -2.23 -19.45
N LEU A 191 -6.18 -2.53 -19.24
CA LEU A 191 -7.18 -2.56 -20.30
C LEU A 191 -7.33 -1.18 -20.97
N ALA A 192 -7.36 -0.11 -20.19
CA ALA A 192 -7.49 1.26 -20.70
C ALA A 192 -6.26 1.71 -21.48
N LEU A 193 -5.06 1.39 -21.02
CA LEU A 193 -3.80 1.80 -21.65
C LEU A 193 -3.42 0.88 -22.81
N PHE A 194 -3.53 -0.41 -22.63
CA PHE A 194 -3.01 -1.41 -23.58
C PHE A 194 -4.09 -2.06 -24.45
N GLY A 195 -5.37 -1.90 -24.11
CA GLY A 195 -6.47 -2.60 -24.78
C GLY A 195 -6.59 -4.08 -24.37
N SER A 196 -5.76 -4.54 -23.43
CA SER A 196 -5.77 -5.91 -22.89
C SER A 196 -5.43 -5.89 -21.39
N ALA A 197 -6.05 -6.77 -20.64
CA ALA A 197 -5.70 -7.00 -19.24
C ALA A 197 -4.57 -8.04 -19.07
N SER A 198 -4.19 -8.74 -20.16
CA SER A 198 -3.04 -9.64 -20.18
C SER A 198 -1.73 -8.86 -20.15
N SER A 199 -0.65 -9.52 -19.72
CA SER A 199 0.69 -8.93 -19.69
C SER A 199 1.10 -8.41 -21.07
N VAL A 200 1.37 -7.11 -21.13
CA VAL A 200 1.91 -6.42 -22.30
C VAL A 200 3.42 -6.31 -22.11
N CYS A 201 4.18 -6.60 -23.13
CA CYS A 201 5.63 -6.56 -23.04
C CYS A 201 6.17 -5.12 -23.17
N ASP A 202 7.36 -4.87 -22.63
CA ASP A 202 8.00 -3.55 -22.62
C ASP A 202 8.17 -2.96 -24.02
N TYR A 203 8.42 -3.80 -25.04
CA TYR A 203 8.55 -3.40 -26.43
C TYR A 203 7.24 -2.81 -27.00
N GLU A 204 6.09 -3.40 -26.66
CA GLU A 204 4.78 -2.88 -27.10
C GLU A 204 4.43 -1.57 -26.36
N ILE A 205 4.81 -1.45 -25.08
CA ILE A 205 4.55 -0.26 -24.27
C ILE A 205 5.24 0.99 -24.86
N GLN A 206 6.47 0.86 -25.37
CA GLN A 206 7.22 1.97 -25.98
C GLN A 206 6.52 2.60 -27.19
N ASN A 207 5.70 1.81 -27.90
CA ASN A 207 5.01 2.25 -29.10
C ASN A 207 3.58 2.79 -28.85
N LEU A 208 3.15 2.84 -27.59
CA LEU A 208 1.81 3.30 -27.24
C LEU A 208 1.73 4.84 -27.18
N PRO A 209 0.67 5.45 -27.72
CA PRO A 209 0.51 6.88 -27.66
C PRO A 209 0.13 7.33 -26.24
N LEU A 210 0.75 8.39 -25.76
CA LEU A 210 0.48 9.00 -24.44
C LEU A 210 -0.99 9.43 -24.30
N SER A 211 -1.67 9.71 -25.41
CA SER A 211 -3.09 10.11 -25.44
C SER A 211 -4.04 9.09 -24.79
N LYS A 212 -3.65 7.81 -24.68
CA LYS A 212 -4.43 6.80 -23.94
C LYS A 212 -4.58 7.12 -22.45
N VAL A 213 -3.59 7.81 -21.88
CA VAL A 213 -3.64 8.31 -20.50
C VAL A 213 -4.75 9.34 -20.31
N ILE A 214 -5.05 10.14 -21.35
CA ILE A 214 -6.15 11.13 -21.31
C ILE A 214 -7.48 10.43 -21.05
N GLY A 215 -7.79 9.36 -21.81
CA GLY A 215 -9.02 8.59 -21.62
C GLY A 215 -9.14 8.01 -20.22
N LEU A 216 -8.05 7.48 -19.68
CA LEU A 216 -8.00 6.97 -18.29
C LEU A 216 -8.33 8.07 -17.29
N TYR A 217 -7.70 9.25 -17.39
CA TYR A 217 -7.90 10.32 -16.40
C TYR A 217 -9.22 11.08 -16.59
N ILE A 218 -9.81 11.11 -17.78
CA ILE A 218 -11.20 11.54 -17.99
C ILE A 218 -12.13 10.61 -17.20
N PHE A 219 -11.98 9.29 -17.36
CA PHE A 219 -12.78 8.31 -16.64
C PHE A 219 -12.63 8.45 -15.12
N VAL A 220 -11.41 8.55 -14.63
CA VAL A 220 -11.10 8.73 -13.20
C VAL A 220 -11.69 10.05 -12.67
N GLY A 221 -11.57 11.14 -13.40
CA GLY A 221 -12.14 12.45 -13.04
C GLY A 221 -13.68 12.41 -12.95
N ILE A 222 -14.33 11.74 -13.91
CA ILE A 222 -15.80 11.53 -13.89
C ILE A 222 -16.20 10.70 -12.66
N LEU A 223 -15.44 9.65 -12.32
CA LEU A 223 -15.71 8.84 -11.13
C LEU A 223 -15.61 9.67 -9.84
N PHE A 224 -14.62 10.57 -9.71
CA PHE A 224 -14.50 11.45 -8.54
C PHE A 224 -15.68 12.41 -8.44
N ILE A 225 -16.12 13.01 -9.56
CA ILE A 225 -17.29 13.90 -9.58
C ILE A 225 -18.57 13.12 -9.26
N ALA A 226 -18.74 11.92 -9.80
CA ALA A 226 -19.89 11.06 -9.52
C ALA A 226 -19.93 10.67 -8.03
N ALA A 227 -18.79 10.29 -7.42
CA ALA A 227 -18.70 10.01 -6.00
C ALA A 227 -19.01 11.25 -5.15
N ALA A 228 -18.48 12.42 -5.51
CA ALA A 228 -18.77 13.67 -4.81
C ALA A 228 -20.26 14.02 -4.88
N THR A 229 -20.90 13.81 -6.02
CA THR A 229 -22.33 14.01 -6.23
C THR A 229 -23.16 13.02 -5.40
N LEU A 230 -22.76 11.74 -5.39
CA LEU A 230 -23.39 10.69 -4.57
C LEU A 230 -23.38 11.07 -3.08
N PHE A 231 -22.23 11.53 -2.58
CA PHE A 231 -22.10 12.02 -1.20
C PHE A 231 -22.95 13.28 -0.97
N GLY A 232 -22.91 14.24 -1.88
CA GLY A 232 -23.63 15.52 -1.77
C GLY A 232 -25.14 15.32 -1.69
N THR A 233 -25.71 14.50 -2.58
CA THR A 233 -27.14 14.25 -2.70
C THR A 233 -27.68 13.24 -1.69
N SER A 234 -26.84 12.37 -1.13
CA SER A 234 -27.27 11.34 -0.18
C SER A 234 -27.80 11.96 1.12
N LYS A 235 -29.09 11.80 1.37
CA LYS A 235 -29.73 12.16 2.65
C LYS A 235 -29.40 11.19 3.79
N LYS A 236 -28.89 10.00 3.47
CA LYS A 236 -28.53 8.95 4.44
C LYS A 236 -27.20 9.22 5.13
N VAL A 237 -26.33 10.02 4.49
CA VAL A 237 -24.99 10.36 4.99
C VAL A 237 -25.09 11.59 5.91
N PRO A 238 -24.86 11.44 7.24
CA PRO A 238 -24.87 12.56 8.17
C PRO A 238 -23.73 13.53 7.90
N ALA A 239 -23.85 14.77 8.36
CA ALA A 239 -22.81 15.80 8.18
C ALA A 239 -21.50 15.42 8.88
N GLY A 240 -21.57 14.74 10.02
CA GLY A 240 -20.40 14.33 10.80
C GLY A 240 -19.60 15.53 11.35
N ILE A 241 -20.31 16.58 11.76
CA ILE A 241 -19.68 17.76 12.38
C ILE A 241 -19.23 17.38 13.79
N ASN A 242 -17.98 17.65 14.10
CA ASN A 242 -17.45 17.53 15.45
C ASN A 242 -17.17 18.93 16.00
N SER A 243 -17.91 19.31 17.03
CA SER A 243 -17.79 20.62 17.70
C SER A 243 -16.80 20.61 18.87
N GLU A 244 -16.19 19.47 19.19
CA GLU A 244 -15.20 19.37 20.25
C GLU A 244 -13.97 20.19 19.89
N LYS A 245 -13.45 20.94 20.87
CA LYS A 245 -12.20 21.69 20.68
C LYS A 245 -11.04 20.68 20.67
N PRO A 246 -10.16 20.75 19.65
CA PRO A 246 -9.00 19.88 19.60
C PRO A 246 -8.07 20.17 20.79
N GLU A 247 -7.43 19.13 21.29
CA GLU A 247 -6.40 19.27 22.32
C GLU A 247 -5.22 20.10 21.77
N LYS A 248 -4.61 20.90 22.65
CA LYS A 248 -3.39 21.65 22.29
C LYS A 248 -2.29 20.68 21.87
N ALA A 249 -1.71 20.85 20.67
CA ALA A 249 -0.74 19.94 20.07
C ALA A 249 0.51 20.64 19.49
N GLY A 250 0.81 21.87 19.91
CA GLY A 250 1.93 22.64 19.38
C GLY A 250 3.30 21.97 19.56
N ARG A 251 3.54 21.31 20.73
CA ARG A 251 4.78 20.56 20.97
C ARG A 251 4.85 19.30 20.11
N ALA A 252 3.72 18.61 19.92
CA ALA A 252 3.65 17.47 19.02
C ALA A 252 3.97 17.87 17.57
N PHE A 253 3.47 19.04 17.13
CA PHE A 253 3.78 19.57 15.82
C PHE A 253 5.28 19.89 15.65
N SER A 254 5.88 20.55 16.65
CA SER A 254 7.33 20.81 16.63
C SER A 254 8.15 19.51 16.59
N ALA A 255 7.75 18.50 17.36
CA ALA A 255 8.40 17.18 17.34
C ALA A 255 8.26 16.50 15.97
N MET A 256 7.09 16.58 15.33
CA MET A 256 6.88 16.08 13.96
C MET A 256 7.77 16.81 12.96
N LEU A 257 7.93 18.13 13.07
CA LEU A 257 8.85 18.89 12.19
C LEU A 257 10.30 18.47 12.39
N VAL A 258 10.73 18.20 13.64
CA VAL A 258 12.08 17.69 13.93
C VAL A 258 12.27 16.30 13.31
N ILE A 259 11.32 15.38 13.49
CA ILE A 259 11.36 14.05 12.88
C ILE A 259 11.44 14.19 11.36
N THR A 260 10.63 15.07 10.76
CA THR A 260 10.65 15.34 9.31
C THR A 260 12.00 15.86 8.85
N GLY A 261 12.60 16.82 9.56
CA GLY A 261 13.92 17.34 9.27
C GLY A 261 15.00 16.25 9.31
N LEU A 262 14.96 15.39 10.32
CA LEU A 262 15.87 14.25 10.43
C LEU A 262 15.69 13.25 9.28
N LEU A 263 14.43 12.98 8.88
CA LEU A 263 14.15 12.14 7.72
C LEU A 263 14.69 12.76 6.43
N ILE A 264 14.49 14.06 6.20
CA ILE A 264 15.06 14.75 5.04
C ILE A 264 16.58 14.58 5.02
N ILE A 265 17.26 14.81 6.15
CA ILE A 265 18.71 14.65 6.27
C ILE A 265 19.14 13.21 5.93
N THR A 266 18.43 12.21 6.41
CA THR A 266 18.76 10.79 6.13
C THR A 266 18.45 10.39 4.69
N PHE A 267 17.46 11.00 4.04
CA PHE A 267 17.11 10.70 2.65
C PHE A 267 17.99 11.44 1.62
N ILE A 268 18.62 12.59 1.97
CA ILE A 268 19.52 13.32 1.05
C ILE A 268 20.62 12.39 0.47
N PRO A 269 21.38 11.60 1.27
CA PRO A 269 22.39 10.69 0.73
C PRO A 269 21.81 9.58 -0.14
N VAL A 270 20.60 9.10 0.17
CA VAL A 270 19.90 8.09 -0.64
C VAL A 270 19.59 8.68 -2.02
N PHE A 271 18.93 9.83 -2.07
CA PHE A 271 18.58 10.48 -3.34
C PHE A 271 19.81 10.96 -4.13
N SER A 272 20.84 11.50 -3.46
CA SER A 272 22.07 11.92 -4.14
C SER A 272 22.82 10.73 -4.76
N SER A 273 22.72 9.54 -4.17
CA SER A 273 23.37 8.34 -4.68
C SER A 273 22.86 7.92 -6.07
N TYR A 274 21.61 8.29 -6.43
CA TYR A 274 21.06 8.02 -7.77
C TYR A 274 21.66 8.92 -8.87
N ARG A 275 22.37 9.98 -8.49
CA ARG A 275 23.09 10.88 -9.41
C ARG A 275 24.61 10.74 -9.28
N SER A 276 25.09 9.70 -8.59
CA SER A 276 26.52 9.45 -8.37
C SER A 276 27.22 9.04 -9.65
N GLU A 277 28.55 9.17 -9.64
CA GLU A 277 29.42 8.69 -10.73
C GLU A 277 29.25 7.19 -11.00
N GLY A 278 28.98 6.41 -9.96
CA GLY A 278 28.69 4.98 -10.10
C GLY A 278 27.45 4.74 -10.98
N VAL A 279 26.37 5.51 -10.80
CA VAL A 279 25.17 5.41 -11.66
C VAL A 279 25.50 5.78 -13.10
N LYS A 280 26.24 6.87 -13.32
CA LYS A 280 26.66 7.27 -14.67
C LYS A 280 27.49 6.19 -15.37
N LYS A 281 28.40 5.51 -14.64
CA LYS A 281 29.14 4.37 -15.18
C LYS A 281 28.22 3.21 -15.53
N ILE A 282 27.24 2.90 -14.67
CA ILE A 282 26.22 1.86 -14.97
C ILE A 282 25.46 2.24 -16.24
N GLU A 283 24.99 3.48 -16.38
CA GLU A 283 24.29 3.96 -17.58
C GLU A 283 25.15 3.86 -18.84
N GLN A 284 26.45 4.18 -18.73
CA GLN A 284 27.39 3.99 -19.84
C GLN A 284 27.52 2.52 -20.25
N ILE A 285 27.69 1.61 -19.28
CA ILE A 285 27.76 0.18 -19.57
C ILE A 285 26.41 -0.31 -20.14
N GLU A 286 25.30 0.12 -19.57
CA GLU A 286 23.95 -0.21 -20.06
C GLU A 286 23.72 0.26 -21.49
N SER A 287 24.22 1.44 -21.87
CA SER A 287 24.12 1.92 -23.25
C SER A 287 24.86 1.03 -24.24
N THR A 288 25.97 0.38 -23.82
CA THR A 288 26.73 -0.56 -24.68
C THR A 288 26.03 -1.90 -24.90
N ILE A 289 25.08 -2.26 -24.03
CA ILE A 289 24.29 -3.51 -24.13
C ILE A 289 22.81 -3.23 -24.45
N ALA A 290 22.48 -1.98 -24.79
CA ALA A 290 21.10 -1.56 -25.03
C ALA A 290 20.49 -2.28 -26.25
N VAL A 291 21.27 -2.52 -27.28
CA VAL A 291 20.83 -3.23 -28.50
C VAL A 291 20.47 -4.68 -28.17
N GLU A 292 21.32 -5.37 -27.41
CA GLU A 292 21.10 -6.75 -26.96
C GLU A 292 19.90 -6.84 -26.04
N LYS A 293 19.76 -5.91 -25.09
CA LYS A 293 18.56 -5.80 -24.23
C LYS A 293 17.31 -5.55 -25.03
N GLY A 294 17.35 -4.71 -26.07
CA GLY A 294 16.23 -4.47 -26.99
C GLY A 294 15.81 -5.72 -27.75
N LYS A 295 16.78 -6.51 -28.25
CA LYS A 295 16.49 -7.81 -28.89
C LYS A 295 15.86 -8.80 -27.90
N ILE A 296 16.36 -8.87 -26.66
CA ILE A 296 15.77 -9.71 -25.63
C ILE A 296 14.32 -9.31 -25.36
N SER A 297 14.05 -8.01 -25.18
CA SER A 297 12.69 -7.51 -24.94
C SER A 297 11.72 -7.86 -26.09
N GLN A 298 12.20 -7.78 -27.34
CA GLN A 298 11.42 -8.20 -28.49
C GLN A 298 11.18 -9.71 -28.51
N LEU A 299 12.21 -10.51 -28.29
CA LEU A 299 12.10 -11.98 -28.24
C LEU A 299 11.20 -12.44 -27.07
N GLU A 300 11.25 -11.79 -25.93
CA GLU A 300 10.34 -12.06 -24.81
C GLU A 300 8.88 -11.76 -25.19
N CYS A 301 8.66 -10.68 -25.95
CA CYS A 301 7.36 -10.34 -26.49
C CYS A 301 6.83 -11.40 -27.49
N ASP A 302 7.69 -11.86 -28.39
CA ASP A 302 7.35 -12.90 -29.37
C ASP A 302 7.07 -14.23 -28.67
N ALA A 303 7.86 -14.59 -27.65
CA ALA A 303 7.67 -15.80 -26.86
C ALA A 303 6.33 -15.84 -26.10
N LEU A 304 5.76 -14.68 -25.73
CA LEU A 304 4.43 -14.61 -25.14
C LEU A 304 3.32 -15.05 -26.11
N LYS A 305 3.52 -14.80 -27.39
CA LYS A 305 2.56 -15.12 -28.45
C LYS A 305 2.72 -16.54 -29.00
N GLN A 306 3.79 -17.25 -28.59
CA GLN A 306 4.17 -18.59 -29.05
C GLN A 306 3.81 -19.66 -28.03
N THR A 307 3.66 -20.92 -28.48
CA THR A 307 3.39 -22.09 -27.65
C THR A 307 4.33 -23.26 -28.01
N GLY A 308 4.49 -24.21 -27.10
CA GLY A 308 5.23 -25.46 -27.33
C GLY A 308 6.73 -25.26 -27.62
N GLU A 309 7.26 -26.04 -28.56
CA GLU A 309 8.69 -26.06 -28.89
C GLU A 309 9.22 -24.73 -29.40
N VAL A 310 8.41 -23.97 -30.17
CA VAL A 310 8.81 -22.66 -30.71
C VAL A 310 9.10 -21.68 -29.57
N ARG A 311 8.28 -21.66 -28.54
CA ARG A 311 8.47 -20.85 -27.35
C ARG A 311 9.78 -21.22 -26.62
N THR A 312 10.04 -22.52 -26.50
CA THR A 312 11.26 -23.03 -25.84
C THR A 312 12.52 -22.64 -26.64
N ALA A 313 12.47 -22.71 -27.98
CA ALA A 313 13.57 -22.27 -28.82
C ALA A 313 13.86 -20.77 -28.71
N THR A 314 12.81 -19.94 -28.66
CA THR A 314 12.95 -18.48 -28.47
C THR A 314 13.61 -18.17 -27.12
N TYR A 315 13.27 -18.89 -26.07
CA TYR A 315 13.92 -18.70 -24.78
C TYR A 315 15.38 -19.16 -24.75
N ALA A 316 15.74 -20.20 -25.49
CA ALA A 316 17.12 -20.60 -25.67
C ALA A 316 17.95 -19.51 -26.36
N GLN A 317 17.40 -18.83 -27.37
CA GLN A 317 18.03 -17.69 -28.01
C GLN A 317 18.23 -16.52 -27.05
N ILE A 318 17.25 -16.22 -26.18
CA ILE A 318 17.38 -15.19 -25.16
C ILE A 318 18.55 -15.50 -24.21
N GLU A 319 18.66 -16.75 -23.74
CA GLU A 319 19.74 -17.17 -22.86
C GLU A 319 21.12 -17.08 -23.53
N ASP A 320 21.21 -17.38 -24.83
CA ASP A 320 22.45 -17.25 -25.57
C ASP A 320 22.87 -15.78 -25.71
N ILE A 321 21.93 -14.88 -26.04
CA ILE A 321 22.19 -13.43 -26.05
C ILE A 321 22.64 -12.94 -24.67
N LYS A 322 22.02 -13.38 -23.57
CA LYS A 322 22.40 -13.00 -22.21
C LYS A 322 23.85 -13.36 -21.89
N LYS A 323 24.33 -14.52 -22.36
CA LYS A 323 25.72 -14.92 -22.15
C LYS A 323 26.72 -13.96 -22.81
N THR A 324 26.37 -13.32 -23.93
CA THR A 324 27.25 -12.41 -24.67
C THR A 324 27.64 -11.17 -23.88
N PHE A 325 26.82 -10.74 -22.92
CA PHE A 325 27.09 -9.57 -22.09
C PHE A 325 27.13 -9.86 -20.57
N GLN A 326 27.28 -11.15 -20.20
CA GLN A 326 27.32 -11.55 -18.78
C GLN A 326 28.45 -10.81 -18.02
N ALA A 327 29.64 -10.69 -18.59
CA ALA A 327 30.74 -9.96 -17.97
C ALA A 327 30.42 -8.49 -17.68
N LYS A 328 29.68 -7.81 -18.57
CA LYS A 328 29.23 -6.44 -18.35
C LYS A 328 28.14 -6.36 -17.28
N SER A 329 27.26 -7.36 -17.21
CA SER A 329 26.26 -7.48 -16.16
C SER A 329 26.91 -7.67 -14.79
N ASP A 330 27.95 -8.47 -14.70
CA ASP A 330 28.74 -8.69 -13.48
C ASP A 330 29.48 -7.40 -13.06
N GLU A 331 29.99 -6.63 -14.01
CA GLU A 331 30.61 -5.32 -13.75
C GLU A 331 29.59 -4.34 -13.17
N ILE A 332 28.36 -4.28 -13.73
CA ILE A 332 27.26 -3.49 -13.19
C ILE A 332 26.95 -3.92 -11.74
N GLY A 333 26.89 -5.23 -11.49
CA GLY A 333 26.66 -5.80 -10.16
C GLY A 333 27.71 -5.38 -9.13
N ALA A 334 28.98 -5.37 -9.54
CA ALA A 334 30.10 -4.95 -8.70
C ALA A 334 30.03 -3.46 -8.31
N ILE A 335 29.55 -2.59 -9.20
CA ILE A 335 29.36 -1.16 -8.91
C ILE A 335 28.10 -0.96 -8.04
N LYS A 336 27.02 -1.67 -8.34
CA LYS A 336 25.72 -1.53 -7.71
C LYS A 336 25.71 -2.00 -6.25
N GLY A 337 26.38 -3.12 -5.94
CA GLY A 337 26.36 -3.73 -4.62
C GLY A 337 26.80 -2.81 -3.47
N PRO A 338 27.96 -2.13 -3.55
CA PRO A 338 28.39 -1.17 -2.52
C PRO A 338 27.42 0.00 -2.36
N MET A 339 26.86 0.51 -3.47
CA MET A 339 25.90 1.63 -3.45
C MET A 339 24.59 1.23 -2.77
N GLU A 340 24.08 0.04 -3.05
CA GLU A 340 22.85 -0.49 -2.40
C GLU A 340 23.05 -0.70 -0.91
N ARG A 341 24.23 -1.18 -0.50
CA ARG A 341 24.58 -1.34 0.92
C ARG A 341 24.63 0.01 1.63
N GLN A 342 25.19 1.03 1.01
CA GLN A 342 25.20 2.38 1.57
C GLN A 342 23.79 2.97 1.67
N ARG A 343 22.94 2.81 0.65
CA ARG A 343 21.53 3.19 0.68
C ARG A 343 20.79 2.51 1.81
N LEU A 344 20.97 1.20 1.96
CA LEU A 344 20.35 0.42 3.04
C LEU A 344 20.72 0.97 4.42
N MET A 345 21.98 1.34 4.64
CA MET A 345 22.42 1.92 5.91
C MET A 345 21.68 3.23 6.24
N TRP A 346 21.52 4.13 5.26
CA TRP A 346 20.76 5.37 5.44
C TRP A 346 19.27 5.13 5.65
N LEU A 347 18.69 4.15 4.96
CA LEU A 347 17.29 3.75 5.15
C LEU A 347 17.05 3.15 6.54
N LEU A 348 17.99 2.34 7.05
CA LEU A 348 17.93 1.83 8.43
C LEU A 348 18.03 2.97 9.46
N LEU A 349 18.83 3.99 9.19
CA LEU A 349 18.90 5.18 10.04
C LEU A 349 17.58 5.96 10.01
N ALA A 350 16.96 6.14 8.82
CA ALA A 350 15.64 6.75 8.69
C ALA A 350 14.57 5.96 9.46
N LEU A 351 14.60 4.64 9.38
CA LEU A 351 13.73 3.76 10.16
C LEU A 351 13.93 3.98 11.67
N ALA A 352 15.18 4.05 12.12
CA ALA A 352 15.51 4.30 13.53
C ALA A 352 14.99 5.66 14.02
N VAL A 353 15.01 6.71 13.19
CA VAL A 353 14.45 8.03 13.54
C VAL A 353 12.97 7.92 13.93
N ILE A 354 12.19 7.13 13.22
CA ILE A 354 10.75 6.95 13.51
C ILE A 354 10.53 6.03 14.69
N VAL A 355 11.16 4.85 14.69
CA VAL A 355 10.97 3.81 15.73
C VAL A 355 11.45 4.27 17.09
N ILE A 356 12.45 5.12 17.16
CA ILE A 356 12.95 5.70 18.41
C ILE A 356 12.26 7.04 18.70
N GLY A 357 12.07 7.88 17.67
CA GLY A 357 11.54 9.24 17.83
C GLY A 357 10.13 9.27 18.40
N LEU A 358 9.20 8.46 17.89
CA LEU A 358 7.82 8.46 18.37
C LEU A 358 7.70 8.00 19.84
N PRO A 359 8.31 6.88 20.31
CA PRO A 359 8.30 6.52 21.72
C PRO A 359 9.00 7.54 22.62
N LEU A 360 10.07 8.18 22.13
CA LEU A 360 10.74 9.23 22.87
C LEU A 360 9.82 10.44 23.08
N CYS A 361 9.09 10.86 22.06
CA CYS A 361 8.07 11.91 22.14
C CYS A 361 6.99 11.54 23.17
N ASN A 362 6.50 10.30 23.17
CA ASN A 362 5.54 9.83 24.18
C ASN A 362 6.11 9.84 25.59
N LYS A 363 7.36 9.40 25.79
CA LYS A 363 8.04 9.45 27.09
C LYS A 363 8.19 10.87 27.62
N ILE A 364 8.47 11.83 26.74
CA ILE A 364 8.54 13.26 27.12
C ILE A 364 7.13 13.78 27.44
N ALA A 365 6.15 13.47 26.58
CA ALA A 365 4.75 13.87 26.73
C ALA A 365 4.12 13.32 28.03
N SER A 366 4.50 12.13 28.47
CA SER A 366 4.01 11.54 29.72
C SER A 366 4.41 12.36 30.96
N LYS A 367 5.53 13.09 30.90
CA LYS A 367 6.01 13.98 31.98
C LYS A 367 5.39 15.37 31.91
N GLN A 368 5.10 15.87 30.70
CA GLN A 368 4.55 17.20 30.46
C GLN A 368 3.40 17.09 29.44
N LYS A 369 2.19 16.86 29.91
CA LYS A 369 1.03 16.55 29.04
C LYS A 369 0.58 17.71 28.14
N GLU A 370 0.73 18.95 28.59
CA GLU A 370 0.23 20.11 27.84
C GLU A 370 0.96 20.30 26.51
N GLY A 371 0.20 20.45 25.43
CA GLY A 371 0.72 20.74 24.09
C GLY A 371 1.15 19.50 23.28
N TRP A 372 0.94 18.29 23.78
CA TRP A 372 1.35 17.06 23.08
C TRP A 372 0.21 16.34 22.34
N GLY A 373 -1.05 16.76 22.52
CA GLY A 373 -2.20 16.17 21.82
C GLY A 373 -2.19 14.64 21.88
N ALA A 374 -2.36 13.98 20.75
CA ALA A 374 -2.39 12.52 20.63
C ALA A 374 -1.10 11.82 21.13
N MET A 375 0.05 12.49 21.10
CA MET A 375 1.33 11.88 21.50
C MET A 375 1.45 11.64 23.02
N GLN A 376 0.59 12.23 23.85
CA GLN A 376 0.55 11.93 25.27
C GLN A 376 -0.04 10.54 25.59
N TYR A 377 -0.78 9.95 24.64
CA TYR A 377 -1.46 8.67 24.82
C TYR A 377 -0.63 7.53 24.23
N PRO A 378 -0.07 6.61 25.07
CA PRO A 378 0.80 5.53 24.58
C PRO A 378 0.13 4.64 23.53
N GLN A 379 -1.17 4.38 23.66
CA GLN A 379 -1.94 3.56 22.72
C GLN A 379 -2.03 4.20 21.33
N LEU A 380 -2.11 5.53 21.24
CA LEU A 380 -2.13 6.23 19.94
C LEU A 380 -0.75 6.23 19.30
N VAL A 381 0.32 6.42 20.07
CA VAL A 381 1.70 6.34 19.57
C VAL A 381 2.04 4.93 19.11
N LEU A 382 1.63 3.90 19.84
CA LEU A 382 1.78 2.51 19.40
C LEU A 382 0.96 2.24 18.13
N GLY A 383 -0.24 2.84 18.01
CA GLY A 383 -1.03 2.79 16.77
C GLY A 383 -0.33 3.46 15.59
N MET A 384 0.29 4.64 15.79
CA MET A 384 1.09 5.30 14.73
C MET A 384 2.25 4.42 14.28
N LEU A 385 2.99 3.80 15.22
CA LEU A 385 4.06 2.85 14.90
C LEU A 385 3.53 1.59 14.22
N GLY A 386 2.39 1.08 14.68
CA GLY A 386 1.73 -0.08 14.07
C GLY A 386 1.39 0.18 12.60
N ILE A 387 0.76 1.31 12.30
CA ILE A 387 0.44 1.72 10.91
C ILE A 387 1.71 1.90 10.09
N PHE A 388 2.72 2.57 10.64
CA PHE A 388 3.99 2.78 9.95
C PHE A 388 4.67 1.46 9.56
N VAL A 389 4.80 0.52 10.50
CA VAL A 389 5.42 -0.79 10.25
C VAL A 389 4.59 -1.61 9.28
N TYR A 390 3.27 -1.64 9.49
CA TYR A 390 2.35 -2.40 8.66
C TYR A 390 2.38 -1.93 7.20
N VAL A 391 2.17 -0.64 6.94
CA VAL A 391 2.20 -0.08 5.58
C VAL A 391 3.59 -0.23 4.96
N GLY A 392 4.66 -0.03 5.76
CA GLY A 392 6.02 -0.22 5.32
C GLY A 392 6.29 -1.65 4.82
N VAL A 393 5.86 -2.66 5.58
CA VAL A 393 6.00 -4.08 5.19
C VAL A 393 5.12 -4.40 3.98
N GLU A 394 3.86 -3.93 3.97
CA GLU A 394 2.92 -4.13 2.86
C GLU A 394 3.51 -3.63 1.54
N VAL A 395 4.00 -2.39 1.51
CA VAL A 395 4.57 -1.79 0.30
C VAL A 395 5.93 -2.40 -0.04
N ALA A 396 6.80 -2.66 0.95
CA ALA A 396 8.12 -3.24 0.71
C ALA A 396 8.04 -4.62 0.04
N ILE A 397 7.16 -5.50 0.52
CA ILE A 397 6.97 -6.82 -0.12
C ILE A 397 6.36 -6.63 -1.50
N GLY A 398 5.27 -5.85 -1.62
CA GLY A 398 4.57 -5.65 -2.89
C GLY A 398 5.46 -5.09 -4.00
N SER A 399 6.34 -4.15 -3.67
CA SER A 399 7.26 -3.52 -4.63
C SER A 399 8.42 -4.40 -5.05
N ASN A 400 8.91 -5.29 -4.16
CA ASN A 400 10.11 -6.09 -4.42
C ASN A 400 9.79 -7.54 -4.84
N LEU A 401 8.55 -7.99 -4.69
CA LEU A 401 8.14 -9.36 -5.00
C LEU A 401 8.48 -9.75 -6.45
N GLY A 402 8.26 -8.84 -7.40
CA GLY A 402 8.56 -9.09 -8.81
C GLY A 402 10.03 -9.37 -9.06
N GLU A 403 10.93 -8.59 -8.48
CA GLU A 403 12.37 -8.76 -8.64
C GLU A 403 12.88 -10.01 -7.90
N LEU A 404 12.29 -10.34 -6.76
CA LEU A 404 12.57 -11.58 -6.04
C LEU A 404 12.25 -12.81 -6.90
N LEU A 405 11.10 -12.83 -7.54
CA LEU A 405 10.64 -13.95 -8.37
C LEU A 405 11.50 -14.20 -9.62
N LYS A 406 12.22 -13.19 -10.10
CA LYS A 406 13.18 -13.33 -11.21
C LYS A 406 14.44 -14.08 -10.83
N GLN A 407 14.77 -14.16 -9.55
CA GLN A 407 15.96 -14.88 -9.08
C GLN A 407 15.77 -16.39 -9.24
N ALA A 408 16.83 -17.10 -9.65
CA ALA A 408 16.78 -18.54 -9.89
C ALA A 408 16.33 -19.35 -8.66
N GLU A 409 16.72 -18.89 -7.47
CA GLU A 409 16.37 -19.51 -6.19
C GLU A 409 14.86 -19.47 -5.90
N PHE A 410 14.14 -18.48 -6.46
CA PHE A 410 12.70 -18.28 -6.28
C PHE A 410 11.90 -18.61 -7.53
N GLY A 411 12.46 -19.37 -8.46
CA GLY A 411 11.79 -19.91 -9.63
C GLY A 411 12.20 -19.31 -10.96
N GLY A 412 12.99 -18.23 -10.99
CA GLY A 412 13.50 -17.63 -12.22
C GLY A 412 12.40 -17.15 -13.18
N TYR A 413 11.28 -16.66 -12.62
CA TYR A 413 10.13 -16.25 -13.40
C TYR A 413 10.46 -15.04 -14.29
N LYS A 414 9.91 -15.05 -15.49
CA LYS A 414 10.05 -13.94 -16.44
C LYS A 414 9.06 -12.84 -16.08
N SER A 415 9.36 -11.60 -16.51
CA SER A 415 8.49 -10.44 -16.22
C SER A 415 7.02 -10.68 -16.57
N SER A 416 6.76 -11.41 -17.65
CA SER A 416 5.41 -11.79 -18.09
C SER A 416 4.69 -12.80 -17.19
N GLU A 417 5.41 -13.54 -16.36
CA GLU A 417 4.89 -14.61 -15.51
C GLU A 417 4.69 -14.17 -14.05
N ILE A 418 5.11 -12.96 -13.71
CA ILE A 418 5.09 -12.41 -12.34
C ILE A 418 3.71 -11.89 -11.94
N ALA A 419 2.94 -11.37 -12.89
CA ALA A 419 1.67 -10.69 -12.61
C ALA A 419 0.68 -11.49 -11.74
N PRO A 420 0.50 -12.81 -11.89
CA PRO A 420 -0.37 -13.62 -11.04
C PRO A 420 0.02 -13.61 -9.56
N PHE A 421 1.30 -13.61 -9.27
CA PHE A 421 1.82 -13.58 -7.89
C PHE A 421 1.60 -12.21 -7.25
N VAL A 422 1.86 -11.14 -7.99
CA VAL A 422 1.60 -9.77 -7.52
C VAL A 422 0.10 -9.57 -7.27
N ALA A 423 -0.76 -10.04 -8.18
CA ALA A 423 -2.21 -10.00 -8.00
C ALA A 423 -2.66 -10.81 -6.78
N MET A 424 -2.07 -11.99 -6.52
CA MET A 424 -2.36 -12.78 -5.34
C MET A 424 -1.87 -12.09 -4.06
N TYR A 425 -0.71 -11.43 -4.09
CA TYR A 425 -0.20 -10.70 -2.93
C TYR A 425 -1.18 -9.58 -2.52
N TRP A 426 -1.57 -8.72 -3.44
CA TRP A 426 -2.55 -7.66 -3.17
C TRP A 426 -3.94 -8.21 -2.86
N GLY A 427 -4.34 -9.29 -3.53
CA GLY A 427 -5.57 -10.02 -3.23
C GLY A 427 -5.58 -10.65 -1.84
N SER A 428 -4.42 -11.01 -1.29
CA SER A 428 -4.29 -11.55 0.07
C SER A 428 -4.72 -10.55 1.15
N LEU A 429 -4.50 -9.26 0.93
CA LEU A 429 -5.03 -8.19 1.79
C LEU A 429 -6.56 -8.19 1.79
N MET A 430 -7.19 -8.40 0.63
CA MET A 430 -8.65 -8.50 0.51
C MET A 430 -9.18 -9.72 1.28
N ILE A 431 -8.51 -10.86 1.17
CA ILE A 431 -8.92 -12.12 1.82
C ILE A 431 -9.07 -11.92 3.33
N GLY A 432 -8.08 -11.34 4.00
CA GLY A 432 -8.14 -11.14 5.43
C GLY A 432 -9.06 -10.00 5.85
N ARG A 433 -9.05 -8.87 5.14
CA ARG A 433 -9.91 -7.73 5.45
C ARG A 433 -11.39 -8.05 5.31
N TRP A 434 -11.77 -8.91 4.36
CA TRP A 434 -13.16 -9.37 4.23
C TRP A 434 -13.56 -10.25 5.41
N ALA A 435 -12.68 -11.12 5.92
CA ALA A 435 -12.95 -11.89 7.13
C ALA A 435 -13.12 -10.98 8.35
N GLY A 436 -12.25 -9.98 8.52
CA GLY A 436 -12.35 -8.98 9.59
C GLY A 436 -13.61 -8.12 9.52
N ALA A 437 -14.12 -7.85 8.31
CA ALA A 437 -15.32 -7.07 8.07
C ALA A 437 -16.63 -7.78 8.51
N VAL A 438 -16.64 -9.10 8.68
CA VAL A 438 -17.82 -9.87 9.10
C VAL A 438 -18.43 -9.33 10.39
N GLY A 439 -17.59 -8.81 11.31
CA GLY A 439 -18.03 -8.20 12.55
C GLY A 439 -18.84 -6.90 12.40
N ALA A 440 -18.77 -6.23 11.24
CA ALA A 440 -19.53 -5.01 10.98
C ALA A 440 -21.05 -5.25 10.80
N PHE A 441 -21.43 -6.52 10.58
CA PHE A 441 -22.81 -6.92 10.36
C PHE A 441 -23.41 -7.47 11.66
N ASN A 442 -24.67 -7.14 11.93
CA ASN A 442 -25.41 -7.64 13.09
C ASN A 442 -25.85 -9.09 12.87
N LEU A 443 -24.91 -10.03 12.94
CA LEU A 443 -25.12 -11.45 12.75
C LEU A 443 -25.18 -12.18 14.10
N SER A 444 -25.95 -13.27 14.18
CA SER A 444 -25.84 -14.20 15.30
C SER A 444 -24.45 -14.84 15.37
N GLU A 445 -23.99 -15.24 16.54
CA GLU A 445 -22.63 -15.81 16.74
C GLU A 445 -22.34 -17.01 15.82
N SER A 446 -23.34 -17.88 15.59
CA SER A 446 -23.19 -19.00 14.67
C SER A 446 -22.99 -18.55 13.22
N ARG A 447 -23.78 -17.57 12.77
CA ARG A 447 -23.62 -17.00 11.43
C ARG A 447 -22.32 -16.24 11.29
N LYS A 448 -21.91 -15.49 12.32
CA LYS A 448 -20.62 -14.79 12.34
C LYS A 448 -19.45 -15.75 12.16
N ARG A 449 -19.43 -16.87 12.88
CA ARG A 449 -18.40 -17.90 12.72
C ARG A 449 -18.40 -18.50 11.32
N LEU A 450 -19.60 -18.82 10.78
CA LEU A 450 -19.74 -19.36 9.43
C LEU A 450 -19.20 -18.39 8.38
N PHE A 451 -19.57 -17.10 8.45
CA PHE A 451 -19.12 -16.12 7.48
C PHE A 451 -17.63 -15.79 7.64
N THR A 452 -17.08 -15.79 8.86
CA THR A 452 -15.62 -15.65 9.08
C THR A 452 -14.84 -16.79 8.42
N PHE A 453 -15.41 -17.99 8.30
CA PHE A 453 -14.81 -19.11 7.59
C PHE A 453 -14.99 -19.01 6.06
N ILE A 454 -16.20 -18.71 5.59
CA ILE A 454 -16.53 -18.72 4.15
C ILE A 454 -15.95 -17.51 3.42
N THR A 455 -15.97 -16.33 4.02
CA THR A 455 -15.62 -15.08 3.35
C THR A 455 -14.17 -15.05 2.81
N PRO A 456 -13.14 -15.53 3.53
CA PRO A 456 -11.78 -15.63 2.99
C PRO A 456 -11.69 -16.56 1.78
N LEU A 457 -12.44 -17.67 1.78
CA LEU A 457 -12.46 -18.62 0.68
C LEU A 457 -13.12 -18.02 -0.57
N VAL A 458 -14.22 -17.29 -0.38
CA VAL A 458 -14.87 -16.54 -1.47
C VAL A 458 -13.93 -15.46 -2.02
N ALA A 459 -13.28 -14.70 -1.15
CA ALA A 459 -12.32 -13.68 -1.56
C ALA A 459 -11.14 -14.29 -2.34
N PHE A 460 -10.60 -15.42 -1.89
CA PHE A 460 -9.57 -16.16 -2.62
C PHE A 460 -10.07 -16.59 -4.01
N GLY A 461 -11.29 -17.14 -4.10
CA GLY A 461 -11.93 -17.48 -5.37
C GLY A 461 -12.09 -16.26 -6.30
N VAL A 462 -12.43 -15.09 -5.76
CA VAL A 462 -12.53 -13.83 -6.52
C VAL A 462 -11.16 -13.43 -7.09
N VAL A 463 -10.08 -13.52 -6.29
CA VAL A 463 -8.71 -13.22 -6.77
C VAL A 463 -8.32 -14.16 -7.91
N LEU A 464 -8.56 -15.46 -7.75
CA LEU A 464 -8.28 -16.45 -8.80
C LEU A 464 -9.08 -16.17 -10.07
N LEU A 465 -10.37 -15.86 -9.92
CA LEU A 465 -11.25 -15.53 -11.05
C LEU A 465 -10.76 -14.31 -11.81
N LEU A 466 -10.45 -13.22 -11.10
CA LEU A 466 -9.95 -11.98 -11.72
C LEU A 466 -8.61 -12.21 -12.43
N THR A 467 -7.70 -12.95 -11.81
CA THR A 467 -6.40 -13.30 -12.42
C THR A 467 -6.57 -14.15 -13.67
N LYS A 468 -7.54 -15.10 -13.66
CA LYS A 468 -7.87 -15.93 -14.83
C LYS A 468 -8.52 -15.11 -15.95
N LEU A 469 -9.45 -14.21 -15.61
CA LEU A 469 -10.09 -13.30 -16.57
C LEU A 469 -9.08 -12.35 -17.22
N ALA A 470 -7.99 -12.02 -16.52
CA ALA A 470 -6.85 -11.27 -17.06
C ALA A 470 -5.97 -12.10 -18.01
N GLY A 471 -6.29 -13.37 -18.27
CA GLY A 471 -5.56 -14.24 -19.18
C GLY A 471 -4.32 -14.91 -18.58
N HIS A 472 -4.16 -14.88 -17.25
CA HIS A 472 -3.01 -15.49 -16.58
C HIS A 472 -3.26 -16.95 -16.18
N ASN A 473 -2.18 -17.76 -16.14
CA ASN A 473 -2.22 -19.09 -15.57
C ASN A 473 -2.31 -19.03 -14.04
N ILE A 474 -3.32 -19.68 -13.46
CA ILE A 474 -3.59 -19.67 -12.01
C ILE A 474 -3.26 -21.01 -11.32
N GLU A 475 -2.82 -22.02 -12.05
CA GLU A 475 -2.59 -23.38 -11.48
C GLU A 475 -1.60 -23.36 -10.33
N ILE A 476 -0.54 -22.58 -10.45
CA ILE A 476 0.48 -22.44 -9.40
C ILE A 476 -0.08 -21.82 -8.13
N LEU A 477 -1.18 -21.07 -8.19
CA LEU A 477 -1.78 -20.39 -7.05
C LEU A 477 -2.77 -21.25 -6.28
N TYR A 478 -3.19 -22.42 -6.79
CA TYR A 478 -4.16 -23.29 -6.10
C TYR A 478 -3.68 -23.74 -4.72
N TRP A 479 -2.41 -24.09 -4.60
CA TRP A 479 -1.84 -24.52 -3.32
C TRP A 479 -1.75 -23.41 -2.28
N TYR A 480 -1.89 -22.16 -2.67
CA TYR A 480 -1.96 -21.04 -1.75
C TYR A 480 -3.17 -21.11 -0.81
N ILE A 481 -4.17 -21.93 -1.13
CA ILE A 481 -5.31 -22.23 -0.25
C ILE A 481 -4.86 -22.68 1.15
N VAL A 482 -3.73 -23.37 1.26
CA VAL A 482 -3.19 -23.81 2.56
C VAL A 482 -2.85 -22.59 3.44
N CYS A 483 -2.24 -21.55 2.87
CA CYS A 483 -1.93 -20.31 3.59
C CYS A 483 -3.22 -19.59 4.03
N VAL A 484 -4.25 -19.57 3.18
CA VAL A 484 -5.56 -19.00 3.51
C VAL A 484 -6.22 -19.78 4.65
N LEU A 485 -6.15 -21.10 4.66
CA LEU A 485 -6.69 -21.94 5.76
C LEU A 485 -5.94 -21.70 7.08
N LEU A 486 -4.61 -21.51 7.04
CA LEU A 486 -3.82 -21.15 8.22
C LEU A 486 -4.23 -19.78 8.77
N GLN A 487 -4.48 -18.80 7.89
CA GLN A 487 -5.01 -17.50 8.28
C GLN A 487 -6.38 -17.61 8.94
N ILE A 488 -7.30 -18.40 8.38
CA ILE A 488 -8.62 -18.66 8.98
C ILE A 488 -8.44 -19.27 10.38
N GLY A 489 -7.53 -20.22 10.55
CA GLY A 489 -7.18 -20.79 11.85
C GLY A 489 -6.73 -19.70 12.85
N THR A 490 -5.93 -18.75 12.39
CA THR A 490 -5.47 -17.61 13.19
C THR A 490 -6.64 -16.74 13.69
N PHE A 491 -7.66 -16.51 12.86
CA PHE A 491 -8.89 -15.83 13.27
C PHE A 491 -9.63 -16.57 14.39
N PHE A 492 -9.80 -17.88 14.27
CA PHE A 492 -10.48 -18.66 15.29
C PHE A 492 -9.70 -18.72 16.61
N LEU A 493 -8.37 -18.80 16.54
CA LEU A 493 -7.49 -18.76 17.73
C LEU A 493 -7.56 -17.42 18.46
N SER A 494 -7.82 -16.34 17.75
CA SER A 494 -7.90 -14.98 18.31
C SER A 494 -9.14 -14.77 19.20
N ARG A 495 -10.16 -15.63 19.06
CA ARG A 495 -11.42 -15.59 19.84
C ARG A 495 -12.09 -14.21 19.86
N ASN A 496 -12.13 -13.52 18.74
CA ASN A 496 -12.70 -12.17 18.59
C ASN A 496 -12.06 -11.10 19.52
N ASN A 497 -10.85 -11.30 19.99
CA ASN A 497 -10.13 -10.32 20.80
C ASN A 497 -9.17 -9.53 19.89
N PRO A 498 -9.35 -8.22 19.67
CA PRO A 498 -8.54 -7.43 18.75
C PRO A 498 -7.04 -7.48 19.04
N ALA A 499 -6.64 -7.42 20.32
CA ALA A 499 -5.23 -7.48 20.71
C ALA A 499 -4.60 -8.85 20.40
N ARG A 500 -5.36 -9.94 20.63
CA ARG A 500 -4.91 -11.30 20.26
C ARG A 500 -4.84 -11.48 18.75
N THR A 501 -5.80 -10.92 18.02
CA THR A 501 -5.79 -10.95 16.55
C THR A 501 -4.53 -10.29 16.04
N LEU A 502 -4.23 -9.07 16.47
CA LEU A 502 -3.04 -8.34 16.08
C LEU A 502 -1.75 -9.13 16.38
N LEU A 503 -1.63 -9.69 17.60
CA LEU A 503 -0.47 -10.48 17.99
C LEU A 503 -0.31 -11.73 17.13
N LEU A 504 -1.38 -12.51 16.93
CA LEU A 504 -1.31 -13.77 16.19
C LEU A 504 -1.02 -13.53 14.70
N PHE A 505 -1.57 -12.46 14.10
CA PHE A 505 -1.28 -12.10 12.71
C PHE A 505 0.15 -11.60 12.54
N SER A 506 0.68 -10.84 13.50
CA SER A 506 2.09 -10.45 13.51
C SER A 506 3.02 -11.67 13.62
N LEU A 507 2.70 -12.62 14.50
CA LEU A 507 3.45 -13.87 14.63
C LEU A 507 3.36 -14.73 13.36
N PHE A 508 2.18 -14.82 12.75
CA PHE A 508 1.99 -15.49 11.46
C PHE A 508 2.88 -14.87 10.39
N GLY A 509 2.95 -13.53 10.31
CA GLY A 509 3.82 -12.81 9.39
C GLY A 509 5.31 -13.10 9.63
N VAL A 510 5.76 -13.07 10.90
CA VAL A 510 7.14 -13.39 11.26
C VAL A 510 7.51 -14.81 10.85
N VAL A 511 6.64 -15.79 11.13
CA VAL A 511 6.85 -17.19 10.74
C VAL A 511 6.90 -17.33 9.22
N ALA A 512 5.94 -16.72 8.51
CA ALA A 512 5.91 -16.76 7.05
C ALA A 512 7.18 -16.16 6.43
N MET A 513 7.60 -14.95 6.88
CA MET A 513 8.81 -14.33 6.38
C MET A 513 10.07 -15.14 6.71
N THR A 514 10.15 -15.74 7.89
CA THR A 514 11.26 -16.62 8.27
C THR A 514 11.33 -17.84 7.37
N ILE A 515 10.19 -18.49 7.09
CA ILE A 515 10.13 -19.60 6.12
C ILE A 515 10.58 -19.12 4.73
N GLY A 516 10.09 -17.96 4.28
CA GLY A 516 10.47 -17.40 2.97
C GLY A 516 11.97 -17.14 2.84
N ILE A 517 12.63 -16.70 3.91
CA ILE A 517 14.09 -16.45 3.91
C ILE A 517 14.90 -17.75 3.96
N LEU A 518 14.41 -18.75 4.70
CA LEU A 518 15.15 -20.02 4.93
C LEU A 518 14.88 -21.08 3.86
N THR A 519 13.92 -20.87 2.97
CA THR A 519 13.55 -21.84 1.92
C THR A 519 13.68 -21.23 0.54
N THR A 520 13.56 -22.05 -0.49
CA THR A 520 13.62 -21.68 -1.90
C THR A 520 12.41 -22.20 -2.68
N GLY A 521 12.26 -21.80 -3.93
CA GLY A 521 11.20 -22.27 -4.82
C GLY A 521 9.78 -21.90 -4.35
N LYS A 522 8.81 -22.77 -4.62
CA LYS A 522 7.38 -22.50 -4.37
C LYS A 522 7.03 -22.24 -2.91
N ILE A 523 7.72 -22.90 -1.96
CA ILE A 523 7.47 -22.73 -0.52
C ILE A 523 7.82 -21.29 -0.11
N ALA A 524 8.98 -20.80 -0.51
CA ALA A 524 9.40 -19.43 -0.26
C ALA A 524 8.42 -18.42 -0.86
N ILE A 525 7.98 -18.66 -2.10
CA ILE A 525 7.01 -17.78 -2.78
C ILE A 525 5.71 -17.68 -1.99
N TYR A 526 5.11 -18.82 -1.59
CA TYR A 526 3.87 -18.79 -0.81
C TYR A 526 4.06 -18.15 0.56
N ALA A 527 5.21 -18.32 1.17
CA ALA A 527 5.56 -17.67 2.42
C ALA A 527 5.62 -16.13 2.27
N PHE A 528 6.27 -15.61 1.22
CA PHE A 528 6.29 -14.16 0.93
C PHE A 528 4.90 -13.61 0.56
N LEU A 529 4.11 -14.35 -0.24
CA LEU A 529 2.72 -13.98 -0.52
C LEU A 529 1.88 -13.91 0.76
N SER A 530 2.15 -14.79 1.73
CA SER A 530 1.46 -14.79 3.04
C SER A 530 1.75 -13.54 3.88
N GLY A 531 2.76 -12.74 3.53
CA GLY A 531 2.95 -11.40 4.08
C GLY A 531 1.73 -10.51 3.86
N GLY A 532 1.07 -10.59 2.69
CA GLY A 532 -0.20 -9.92 2.42
C GLY A 532 -1.32 -10.41 3.34
N LEU A 533 -1.41 -11.73 3.60
CA LEU A 533 -2.37 -12.27 4.58
C LEU A 533 -2.10 -11.76 5.99
N ALA A 534 -0.84 -11.69 6.40
CA ALA A 534 -0.45 -11.17 7.71
C ALA A 534 -0.79 -9.69 7.88
N CYS A 535 -0.55 -8.88 6.85
CA CYS A 535 -0.86 -7.45 6.84
C CYS A 535 -2.36 -7.13 6.72
N SER A 536 -3.22 -8.10 6.44
CA SER A 536 -4.62 -7.87 6.08
C SER A 536 -5.52 -7.39 7.22
N ILE A 537 -5.09 -7.43 8.47
CA ILE A 537 -5.90 -7.10 9.67
C ILE A 537 -5.24 -6.04 10.56
N MET A 538 -4.12 -5.54 10.18
CA MET A 538 -3.42 -4.53 10.98
C MET A 538 -3.98 -3.12 10.83
#